data_9b75c8ec17e729c7e2287815c01ad55b
#
_entry.id   9b75c8ec17e729c7e2287815c01ad55b
#
_cell.length_a   1.000
_cell.length_b   1.000
_cell.length_c   1.000
_cell.angle_alpha   90.00
_cell.angle_beta   90.00
_cell.angle_gamma   90.00
#
_symmetry.space_group_name_H-M   'P 1'
#
loop_
_entity.id
_entity.type
_entity.pdbx_description
1 polymer ?
#
loop_
_entity_poly.entity_id
_entity_poly.type
_entity_poly.pdbx_seq_one_letter_code
_entity_poly.pdbx_strand_id
1 'polypeptide(L)'
;MEEENLAGVVCECLHLDCPEPDLKDWTEMVDYLKNPTTEVTVALVGKYIQLHDAYISVVEALKHGGIFSRATVNIKWIDSETVTADNAEELFSDVSGILVPGGFGNRGIEGKIEAIKYARTHNIPFLGLCLGMQLSIVEFARDVIGYNDAHSAELDPNTTHPVIHIMPEQIGIEDIGGTLRLGAYPCVLDKTSKAYEMYGTDQISERHRHRYEVNNDYREALTSHGMKLSGLSPDGRIVEMIEIPEHPWFIATQAHPELKSRPNRPHPLFRGFIEASLKYQEEHKITIKRNKNREAVANACVSCNSFPVLSLYITDPITDFPSLYRPATELPLSVFFTTSL
;
A
#
# COMPACT_ATOMS: atom_id res chain seq x y z
N MET A 1 36.12 -1.00 -3.32
CA MET A 1 36.27 -1.65 -4.64
C MET A 1 36.66 -0.63 -5.70
N GLU A 2 35.98 0.49 -5.81
CA GLU A 2 36.35 1.56 -6.75
C GLU A 2 37.71 2.20 -6.41
N GLU A 3 37.96 2.54 -5.15
CA GLU A 3 39.23 3.05 -4.66
C GLU A 3 40.42 2.16 -5.00
N GLU A 4 40.19 0.85 -5.10
CA GLU A 4 41.18 -0.17 -5.45
C GLU A 4 41.19 -0.52 -6.94
N ASN A 5 40.39 0.16 -7.76
CA ASN A 5 40.24 -0.10 -9.20
C ASN A 5 40.01 -1.58 -9.56
N LEU A 6 39.19 -2.28 -8.78
CA LEU A 6 38.97 -3.72 -8.97
C LEU A 6 38.46 -4.07 -10.37
N ALA A 7 37.58 -3.24 -10.93
CA ALA A 7 37.04 -3.46 -12.28
C ALA A 7 38.14 -3.40 -13.34
N GLY A 8 39.01 -2.37 -13.26
CA GLY A 8 40.16 -2.22 -14.17
C GLY A 8 41.14 -3.41 -14.08
N VAL A 9 41.50 -3.80 -12.85
CA VAL A 9 42.40 -4.96 -12.63
C VAL A 9 41.78 -6.26 -13.19
N VAL A 10 40.49 -6.50 -13.03
CA VAL A 10 39.82 -7.69 -13.59
C VAL A 10 39.80 -7.64 -15.11
N CYS A 11 39.50 -6.50 -15.72
CA CYS A 11 39.51 -6.34 -17.18
C CYS A 11 40.93 -6.57 -17.74
N GLU A 12 41.92 -6.01 -17.09
CA GLU A 12 43.33 -6.21 -17.48
C GLU A 12 43.77 -7.68 -17.40
N CYS A 13 43.48 -8.35 -16.27
CA CYS A 13 43.80 -9.75 -16.07
C CYS A 13 43.12 -10.69 -17.06
N LEU A 14 41.90 -10.36 -17.46
CA LEU A 14 41.08 -11.13 -18.41
C LEU A 14 41.28 -10.69 -19.87
N HIS A 15 42.15 -9.70 -20.13
CA HIS A 15 42.40 -9.11 -21.45
C HIS A 15 41.11 -8.59 -22.13
N LEU A 16 40.20 -8.00 -21.33
CA LEU A 16 38.96 -7.41 -21.81
C LEU A 16 39.15 -5.94 -22.12
N ASP A 17 38.74 -5.54 -23.32
CA ASP A 17 38.69 -4.13 -23.71
C ASP A 17 37.29 -3.59 -23.32
N CYS A 18 37.19 -3.01 -22.14
CA CYS A 18 35.94 -2.48 -21.56
C CYS A 18 36.10 -0.97 -21.36
N PRO A 19 35.01 -0.21 -21.61
CA PRO A 19 35.00 1.22 -21.24
C PRO A 19 35.01 1.38 -19.71
N GLU A 20 35.41 2.56 -19.26
CA GLU A 20 35.27 2.91 -17.84
C GLU A 20 33.84 2.71 -17.34
N PRO A 21 33.66 2.19 -16.11
CA PRO A 21 32.35 1.90 -15.57
C PRO A 21 31.57 3.21 -15.32
N ASP A 22 30.33 3.29 -15.80
CA ASP A 22 29.40 4.35 -15.42
C ASP A 22 28.67 3.96 -14.14
N LEU A 23 29.08 4.55 -13.03
CA LEU A 23 28.55 4.28 -11.70
C LEU A 23 27.60 5.38 -11.19
N LYS A 24 27.18 6.31 -12.04
CA LYS A 24 26.37 7.46 -11.65
C LYS A 24 25.09 7.04 -10.92
N ASP A 25 24.31 6.11 -11.48
CA ASP A 25 23.05 5.62 -10.88
C ASP A 25 23.31 4.95 -9.53
N TRP A 26 24.42 4.21 -9.40
CA TRP A 26 24.78 3.55 -8.15
C TRP A 26 25.22 4.53 -7.08
N THR A 27 25.97 5.54 -7.45
CA THR A 27 26.44 6.59 -6.53
C THR A 27 25.24 7.40 -6.01
N GLU A 28 24.33 7.77 -6.89
CA GLU A 28 23.11 8.49 -6.53
C GLU A 28 22.22 7.65 -5.61
N MET A 29 22.02 6.37 -5.93
CA MET A 29 21.26 5.44 -5.09
C MET A 29 21.88 5.29 -3.69
N VAL A 30 23.21 5.16 -3.59
CA VAL A 30 23.91 5.06 -2.30
C VAL A 30 23.79 6.37 -1.51
N ASP A 31 23.81 7.52 -2.18
CA ASP A 31 23.59 8.82 -1.53
C ASP A 31 22.17 8.89 -0.91
N TYR A 32 21.14 8.50 -1.67
CA TYR A 32 19.76 8.45 -1.17
C TYR A 32 19.60 7.49 0.01
N LEU A 33 20.25 6.34 -0.03
CA LEU A 33 20.24 5.37 1.07
C LEU A 33 20.91 5.91 2.34
N LYS A 34 22.04 6.64 2.19
CA LYS A 34 22.80 7.19 3.33
C LYS A 34 22.17 8.46 3.92
N ASN A 35 21.47 9.23 3.09
CA ASN A 35 20.94 10.54 3.43
C ASN A 35 19.42 10.62 3.20
N PRO A 36 18.61 9.77 3.88
CA PRO A 36 17.15 9.85 3.78
C PRO A 36 16.67 11.19 4.35
N THR A 37 15.65 11.78 3.73
CA THR A 37 15.07 13.07 4.13
C THR A 37 13.83 12.92 5.00
N THR A 38 13.24 11.74 5.01
CA THR A 38 12.01 11.43 5.75
C THR A 38 11.97 9.95 6.14
N GLU A 39 10.94 9.57 6.87
CA GLU A 39 10.67 8.18 7.22
C GLU A 39 9.18 7.88 7.09
N VAL A 40 8.84 6.62 6.85
CA VAL A 40 7.47 6.12 6.78
C VAL A 40 7.36 4.76 7.44
N THR A 41 6.29 4.54 8.19
CA THR A 41 6.02 3.24 8.81
C THR A 41 4.94 2.52 8.03
N VAL A 42 5.21 1.28 7.61
CA VAL A 42 4.26 0.41 6.93
C VAL A 42 4.11 -0.90 7.68
N ALA A 43 2.87 -1.41 7.78
CA ALA A 43 2.61 -2.72 8.36
C ALA A 43 2.82 -3.82 7.32
N LEU A 44 3.56 -4.87 7.68
CA LEU A 44 3.62 -6.12 6.96
C LEU A 44 2.84 -7.17 7.75
N VAL A 45 1.66 -7.56 7.24
CA VAL A 45 0.74 -8.47 7.92
C VAL A 45 0.92 -9.88 7.40
N GLY A 46 1.64 -10.70 8.15
CA GLY A 46 2.05 -12.04 7.73
C GLY A 46 1.98 -13.07 8.85
N LYS A 47 2.14 -14.34 8.52
CA LYS A 47 2.14 -15.44 9.51
C LYS A 47 3.54 -15.91 9.94
N TYR A 48 4.59 -15.43 9.28
CA TYR A 48 5.98 -15.80 9.55
C TYR A 48 6.79 -14.62 10.08
N ILE A 49 6.18 -13.77 10.92
CA ILE A 49 6.80 -12.54 11.39
C ILE A 49 8.02 -12.78 12.29
N GLN A 50 8.14 -13.94 12.93
CA GLN A 50 9.29 -14.31 13.74
C GLN A 50 10.48 -14.77 12.88
N LEU A 51 10.24 -15.15 11.61
CA LEU A 51 11.26 -15.56 10.64
C LEU A 51 11.28 -14.51 9.51
N HIS A 52 11.95 -13.41 9.74
CA HIS A 52 11.98 -12.27 8.80
C HIS A 52 12.47 -12.67 7.40
N ASP A 53 13.34 -13.67 7.30
CA ASP A 53 13.85 -14.18 6.03
C ASP A 53 12.74 -14.73 5.11
N ALA A 54 11.61 -15.16 5.67
CA ALA A 54 10.46 -15.60 4.88
C ALA A 54 9.89 -14.49 3.97
N TYR A 55 10.12 -13.24 4.33
CA TYR A 55 9.65 -12.06 3.60
C TYR A 55 10.78 -11.18 3.07
N ILE A 56 12.02 -11.69 3.00
CA ILE A 56 13.19 -10.88 2.66
C ILE A 56 13.03 -10.12 1.33
N SER A 57 12.47 -10.77 0.29
CA SER A 57 12.25 -10.11 -1.00
C SER A 57 11.24 -8.96 -0.91
N VAL A 58 10.19 -9.10 -0.09
CA VAL A 58 9.19 -8.04 0.15
C VAL A 58 9.83 -6.88 0.91
N VAL A 59 10.61 -7.18 1.97
CA VAL A 59 11.34 -6.20 2.76
C VAL A 59 12.31 -5.40 1.89
N GLU A 60 13.10 -6.09 1.08
CA GLU A 60 14.03 -5.41 0.17
C GLU A 60 13.30 -4.57 -0.89
N ALA A 61 12.18 -5.06 -1.44
CA ALA A 61 11.39 -4.30 -2.38
C ALA A 61 10.77 -3.02 -1.75
N LEU A 62 10.33 -3.09 -0.50
CA LEU A 62 9.88 -1.91 0.27
C LEU A 62 11.03 -0.90 0.47
N LYS A 63 12.23 -1.37 0.86
CA LYS A 63 13.41 -0.53 0.98
C LYS A 63 13.81 0.11 -0.35
N HIS A 64 13.73 -0.63 -1.47
CA HIS A 64 14.00 -0.09 -2.79
C HIS A 64 13.06 1.08 -3.14
N GLY A 65 11.75 0.93 -2.83
CA GLY A 65 10.79 2.04 -2.96
C GLY A 65 11.14 3.23 -2.06
N GLY A 66 11.60 2.95 -0.84
CA GLY A 66 12.07 3.96 0.10
C GLY A 66 13.29 4.73 -0.41
N ILE A 67 14.30 4.04 -0.95
CA ILE A 67 15.49 4.68 -1.54
C ILE A 67 15.06 5.67 -2.63
N PHE A 68 14.19 5.26 -3.54
CA PHE A 68 13.68 6.11 -4.60
C PHE A 68 13.00 7.39 -4.07
N SER A 69 12.24 7.25 -2.99
CA SER A 69 11.52 8.36 -2.33
C SER A 69 12.38 9.11 -1.30
N ARG A 70 13.68 8.80 -1.16
CA ARG A 70 14.59 9.32 -0.12
C ARG A 70 14.01 9.15 1.30
N ALA A 71 13.31 8.04 1.54
CA ALA A 71 12.66 7.74 2.80
C ALA A 71 13.23 6.49 3.45
N THR A 72 13.42 6.52 4.77
CA THR A 72 13.59 5.30 5.56
C THR A 72 12.23 4.60 5.70
N VAL A 73 12.17 3.33 5.34
CA VAL A 73 10.95 2.52 5.52
C VAL A 73 11.08 1.70 6.79
N ASN A 74 10.28 2.04 7.80
CA ASN A 74 10.13 1.30 9.03
C ASN A 74 9.04 0.24 8.85
N ILE A 75 9.36 -1.04 9.05
CA ILE A 75 8.41 -2.13 8.89
C ILE A 75 7.88 -2.54 10.25
N LYS A 76 6.56 -2.35 10.46
CA LYS A 76 5.84 -2.88 11.60
C LYS A 76 5.36 -4.29 11.26
N TRP A 77 5.98 -5.27 11.89
CA TRP A 77 5.66 -6.68 11.73
C TRP A 77 4.40 -7.03 12.51
N ILE A 78 3.36 -7.50 11.84
CA ILE A 78 2.09 -7.85 12.47
C ILE A 78 1.77 -9.32 12.17
N ASP A 79 1.59 -10.10 13.26
CA ASP A 79 1.15 -11.48 13.15
C ASP A 79 -0.33 -11.51 12.76
N SER A 80 -0.59 -12.04 11.57
CA SER A 80 -1.96 -12.14 11.06
C SER A 80 -2.87 -13.03 11.92
N GLU A 81 -2.32 -13.89 12.77
CA GLU A 81 -3.12 -14.72 13.68
C GLU A 81 -3.67 -13.92 14.87
N THR A 82 -3.08 -12.77 15.18
CA THR A 82 -3.48 -11.93 16.31
C THR A 82 -4.43 -10.80 15.92
N VAL A 83 -4.60 -10.53 14.63
CA VAL A 83 -5.44 -9.42 14.16
C VAL A 83 -6.92 -9.82 14.25
N THR A 84 -7.71 -8.96 14.88
CA THR A 84 -9.17 -9.08 15.03
C THR A 84 -9.82 -7.72 14.80
N ALA A 85 -11.13 -7.68 14.59
CA ALA A 85 -11.87 -6.42 14.47
C ALA A 85 -11.71 -5.51 15.70
N ASP A 86 -11.59 -6.10 16.90
CA ASP A 86 -11.49 -5.35 18.17
C ASP A 86 -10.13 -4.67 18.37
N ASN A 87 -9.05 -5.21 17.78
CA ASN A 87 -7.70 -4.67 18.00
C ASN A 87 -7.08 -4.02 16.74
N ALA A 88 -7.78 -4.02 15.61
CA ALA A 88 -7.27 -3.48 14.35
C ALA A 88 -6.87 -2.00 14.47
N GLU A 89 -7.67 -1.16 15.14
CA GLU A 89 -7.35 0.24 15.40
C GLU A 89 -6.03 0.39 16.18
N GLU A 90 -5.83 -0.39 17.24
CA GLU A 90 -4.59 -0.36 18.03
C GLU A 90 -3.38 -0.77 17.18
N LEU A 91 -3.56 -1.79 16.33
CA LEU A 91 -2.49 -2.33 15.52
C LEU A 91 -2.11 -1.44 14.33
N PHE A 92 -3.06 -0.70 13.76
CA PHE A 92 -2.85 0.00 12.49
C PHE A 92 -2.92 1.54 12.57
N SER A 93 -3.29 2.14 13.71
CA SER A 93 -3.44 3.61 13.84
C SER A 93 -2.14 4.40 13.65
N ASP A 94 -0.98 3.78 13.81
CA ASP A 94 0.35 4.40 13.71
C ASP A 94 1.08 4.08 12.39
N VAL A 95 0.44 3.38 11.44
CA VAL A 95 1.05 3.04 10.16
C VAL A 95 0.47 3.90 9.02
N SER A 96 1.26 4.09 8.00
CA SER A 96 0.90 4.89 6.82
C SER A 96 0.64 4.04 5.57
N GLY A 97 0.79 2.73 5.69
CA GLY A 97 0.50 1.76 4.64
C GLY A 97 0.39 0.35 5.21
N ILE A 98 -0.40 -0.50 4.57
CA ILE A 98 -0.58 -1.91 4.94
C ILE A 98 -0.24 -2.79 3.74
N LEU A 99 0.65 -3.77 3.93
CA LEU A 99 1.01 -4.76 2.93
C LEU A 99 0.64 -6.15 3.42
N VAL A 100 -0.12 -6.89 2.60
CA VAL A 100 -0.42 -8.32 2.81
C VAL A 100 0.33 -9.14 1.77
N PRO A 101 1.37 -9.89 2.16
CA PRO A 101 2.21 -10.66 1.27
C PRO A 101 1.54 -11.97 0.82
N GLY A 102 2.17 -12.63 -0.14
CA GLY A 102 1.86 -14.00 -0.54
C GLY A 102 2.02 -15.01 0.60
N GLY A 103 1.43 -16.18 0.44
CA GLY A 103 1.50 -17.28 1.40
C GLY A 103 0.61 -18.44 1.01
N PHE A 104 0.71 -19.55 1.76
CA PHE A 104 -0.07 -20.76 1.55
C PHE A 104 -0.70 -21.25 2.85
N GLY A 105 -1.82 -21.97 2.77
CA GLY A 105 -2.52 -22.59 3.91
C GLY A 105 -3.32 -21.62 4.77
N ASN A 106 -4.13 -22.15 5.67
CA ASN A 106 -5.26 -21.47 6.30
C ASN A 106 -4.90 -20.59 7.52
N ARG A 107 -3.67 -20.68 8.03
CA ARG A 107 -3.27 -19.98 9.25
C ARG A 107 -3.21 -18.47 9.05
N GLY A 108 -3.90 -17.71 9.91
CA GLY A 108 -3.91 -16.25 9.92
C GLY A 108 -4.67 -15.60 8.74
N ILE A 109 -5.58 -16.32 8.08
CA ILE A 109 -6.35 -15.83 6.93
C ILE A 109 -7.33 -14.75 7.36
N GLU A 110 -8.14 -15.00 8.39
CA GLU A 110 -9.14 -14.03 8.84
C GLU A 110 -8.52 -12.73 9.33
N GLY A 111 -7.39 -12.80 10.04
CA GLY A 111 -6.70 -11.58 10.45
C GLY A 111 -6.09 -10.79 9.29
N LYS A 112 -5.71 -11.45 8.17
CA LYS A 112 -5.34 -10.72 6.94
C LYS A 112 -6.55 -10.05 6.32
N ILE A 113 -7.71 -10.71 6.31
CA ILE A 113 -8.97 -10.13 5.82
C ILE A 113 -9.35 -8.91 6.66
N GLU A 114 -9.24 -8.97 7.99
CA GLU A 114 -9.47 -7.82 8.87
C GLU A 114 -8.49 -6.67 8.62
N ALA A 115 -7.21 -6.97 8.37
CA ALA A 115 -6.23 -5.94 8.02
C ALA A 115 -6.56 -5.26 6.68
N ILE A 116 -7.03 -6.02 5.69
CA ILE A 116 -7.47 -5.52 4.38
C ILE A 116 -8.71 -4.63 4.55
N LYS A 117 -9.69 -5.09 5.33
CA LYS A 117 -10.90 -4.33 5.67
C LYS A 117 -10.55 -3.00 6.34
N TYR A 118 -9.65 -3.05 7.32
CA TYR A 118 -9.20 -1.85 8.00
C TYR A 118 -8.53 -0.86 7.02
N ALA A 119 -7.63 -1.33 6.15
CA ALA A 119 -7.00 -0.50 5.13
C ALA A 119 -8.04 0.15 4.21
N ARG A 120 -9.00 -0.63 3.69
CA ARG A 120 -10.04 -0.15 2.78
C ARG A 120 -10.96 0.89 3.42
N THR A 121 -11.43 0.63 4.64
CA THR A 121 -12.41 1.50 5.32
C THR A 121 -11.80 2.78 5.91
N HIS A 122 -10.47 2.79 6.17
CA HIS A 122 -9.75 3.94 6.72
C HIS A 122 -8.89 4.68 5.69
N ASN A 123 -9.02 4.33 4.40
CA ASN A 123 -8.25 4.94 3.31
C ASN A 123 -6.73 4.87 3.50
N ILE A 124 -6.24 3.84 4.20
CA ILE A 124 -4.80 3.59 4.36
C ILE A 124 -4.26 2.92 3.10
N PRO A 125 -3.21 3.43 2.47
CA PRO A 125 -2.58 2.79 1.32
C PRO A 125 -2.36 1.30 1.52
N PHE A 126 -2.83 0.50 0.55
CA PHE A 126 -2.82 -0.95 0.63
C PHE A 126 -2.14 -1.59 -0.58
N LEU A 127 -1.24 -2.55 -0.34
CA LEU A 127 -0.64 -3.39 -1.36
C LEU A 127 -0.84 -4.88 -1.04
N GLY A 128 -1.59 -5.59 -1.89
CA GLY A 128 -1.81 -7.03 -1.79
C GLY A 128 -0.98 -7.81 -2.80
N LEU A 129 -0.25 -8.84 -2.35
CA LEU A 129 0.59 -9.69 -3.22
C LEU A 129 0.10 -11.13 -3.20
N CYS A 130 -0.18 -11.71 -4.36
CA CYS A 130 -0.59 -13.10 -4.55
C CYS A 130 -1.80 -13.46 -3.66
N LEU A 131 -1.59 -14.17 -2.54
CA LEU A 131 -2.64 -14.42 -1.55
C LEU A 131 -3.28 -13.12 -1.03
N GLY A 132 -2.51 -12.03 -0.89
CA GLY A 132 -3.03 -10.73 -0.50
C GLY A 132 -4.07 -10.18 -1.48
N MET A 133 -3.91 -10.39 -2.79
CA MET A 133 -4.94 -10.06 -3.78
C MET A 133 -6.18 -10.95 -3.62
N GLN A 134 -6.00 -12.26 -3.48
CA GLN A 134 -7.12 -13.19 -3.34
C GLN A 134 -7.96 -12.85 -2.11
N LEU A 135 -7.32 -12.55 -0.98
CA LEU A 135 -8.02 -12.15 0.24
C LEU A 135 -8.67 -10.77 0.15
N SER A 136 -8.13 -9.86 -0.67
CA SER A 136 -8.80 -8.57 -0.95
C SER A 136 -10.13 -8.77 -1.69
N ILE A 137 -10.19 -9.74 -2.59
CA ILE A 137 -11.43 -10.10 -3.30
C ILE A 137 -12.41 -10.79 -2.34
N VAL A 138 -11.92 -11.65 -1.46
CA VAL A 138 -12.74 -12.29 -0.42
C VAL A 138 -13.33 -11.24 0.52
N GLU A 139 -12.52 -10.32 1.03
CA GLU A 139 -12.97 -9.22 1.89
C GLU A 139 -14.05 -8.38 1.19
N PHE A 140 -13.77 -7.96 -0.04
CA PHE A 140 -14.69 -7.14 -0.81
C PHE A 140 -16.02 -7.86 -1.10
N ALA A 141 -15.98 -9.15 -1.41
CA ALA A 141 -17.16 -9.96 -1.62
C ALA A 141 -18.00 -10.09 -0.34
N ARG A 142 -17.36 -10.25 0.83
CA ARG A 142 -18.06 -10.34 2.11
C ARG A 142 -18.65 -9.01 2.55
N ASP A 143 -17.84 -7.97 2.59
CA ASP A 143 -18.15 -6.72 3.29
C ASP A 143 -18.77 -5.65 2.38
N VAL A 144 -18.59 -5.73 1.06
CA VAL A 144 -19.16 -4.76 0.11
C VAL A 144 -20.31 -5.36 -0.69
N ILE A 145 -20.17 -6.60 -1.18
CA ILE A 145 -21.22 -7.26 -1.98
C ILE A 145 -22.25 -7.95 -1.08
N GLY A 146 -21.83 -8.42 0.12
CA GLY A 146 -22.71 -9.11 1.08
C GLY A 146 -22.74 -10.64 0.93
N TYR A 147 -21.75 -11.24 0.26
CA TYR A 147 -21.56 -12.68 0.18
C TYR A 147 -20.84 -13.18 1.44
N ASN A 148 -21.55 -13.31 2.56
CA ASN A 148 -20.96 -13.50 3.89
C ASN A 148 -20.02 -14.70 4.04
N ASP A 149 -20.20 -15.76 3.24
CA ASP A 149 -19.37 -16.96 3.22
C ASP A 149 -18.36 -16.99 2.06
N ALA A 150 -18.21 -15.88 1.32
CA ALA A 150 -17.24 -15.82 0.22
C ALA A 150 -15.85 -16.21 0.67
N HIS A 151 -15.21 -17.09 -0.07
CA HIS A 151 -13.87 -17.57 0.23
C HIS A 151 -13.11 -18.04 -1.01
N SER A 152 -11.85 -18.39 -0.82
CA SER A 152 -11.10 -19.19 -1.77
C SER A 152 -11.46 -20.67 -1.60
N ALA A 153 -11.78 -21.37 -2.68
CA ALA A 153 -12.00 -22.81 -2.68
C ALA A 153 -10.75 -23.63 -2.27
N GLU A 154 -9.56 -22.99 -2.27
CA GLU A 154 -8.34 -23.59 -1.70
C GLU A 154 -8.42 -23.68 -0.17
N LEU A 155 -9.00 -22.65 0.46
CA LEU A 155 -8.98 -22.47 1.90
C LEU A 155 -10.27 -23.00 2.56
N ASP A 156 -11.42 -22.84 1.88
CA ASP A 156 -12.70 -23.44 2.24
C ASP A 156 -13.38 -24.07 1.03
N PRO A 157 -13.23 -25.39 0.84
CA PRO A 157 -13.86 -26.10 -0.28
C PRO A 157 -15.40 -26.14 -0.22
N ASN A 158 -16.01 -25.78 0.92
CA ASN A 158 -17.45 -25.83 1.13
C ASN A 158 -18.14 -24.47 0.97
N THR A 159 -17.38 -23.41 0.70
CA THR A 159 -17.97 -22.08 0.48
C THR A 159 -19.00 -22.10 -0.65
N THR A 160 -20.15 -21.43 -0.45
CA THR A 160 -21.15 -21.29 -1.51
C THR A 160 -20.82 -20.16 -2.50
N HIS A 161 -19.86 -19.30 -2.13
CA HIS A 161 -19.35 -18.22 -2.97
C HIS A 161 -17.82 -18.34 -3.18
N PRO A 162 -17.36 -19.30 -4.00
CA PRO A 162 -15.94 -19.51 -4.28
C PRO A 162 -15.42 -18.41 -5.23
N VAL A 163 -15.20 -17.21 -4.71
CA VAL A 163 -14.72 -16.05 -5.50
C VAL A 163 -13.29 -16.23 -6.02
N ILE A 164 -12.54 -17.14 -5.39
CA ILE A 164 -11.24 -17.64 -5.84
C ILE A 164 -11.36 -19.14 -6.05
N HIS A 165 -11.01 -19.61 -7.25
CA HIS A 165 -11.20 -21.01 -7.65
C HIS A 165 -10.08 -21.47 -8.60
N ILE A 166 -9.94 -22.76 -8.82
CA ILE A 166 -9.08 -23.29 -9.89
C ILE A 166 -9.75 -23.05 -11.25
N MET A 167 -8.94 -22.83 -12.28
CA MET A 167 -9.46 -22.71 -13.64
C MET A 167 -10.00 -24.06 -14.15
N PRO A 168 -11.06 -24.06 -14.99
CA PRO A 168 -11.65 -25.30 -15.51
C PRO A 168 -10.63 -26.23 -16.17
N GLU A 169 -9.63 -25.69 -16.82
CA GLU A 169 -8.57 -26.46 -17.50
C GLU A 169 -7.63 -27.18 -16.53
N GLN A 170 -7.65 -26.83 -15.24
CA GLN A 170 -6.84 -27.45 -14.19
C GLN A 170 -7.59 -28.55 -13.44
N ILE A 171 -8.86 -28.73 -13.73
CA ILE A 171 -9.70 -29.76 -13.09
C ILE A 171 -9.33 -31.15 -13.67
N GLY A 172 -9.05 -32.11 -12.78
CA GLY A 172 -8.74 -33.48 -13.19
C GLY A 172 -7.29 -33.75 -13.57
N ILE A 173 -6.39 -32.78 -13.38
CA ILE A 173 -4.95 -33.03 -13.53
C ILE A 173 -4.41 -33.64 -12.22
N GLU A 174 -3.99 -34.89 -12.27
CA GLU A 174 -3.47 -35.65 -11.10
C GLU A 174 -2.10 -35.14 -10.64
N ASP A 175 -1.28 -34.60 -11.56
CA ASP A 175 0.03 -34.03 -11.24
C ASP A 175 -0.12 -32.58 -10.79
N ILE A 176 -0.19 -32.40 -9.47
CA ILE A 176 -0.37 -31.11 -8.81
C ILE A 176 0.69 -30.07 -9.22
N GLY A 177 1.93 -30.51 -9.48
CA GLY A 177 3.03 -29.63 -9.90
C GLY A 177 2.81 -29.00 -11.28
N GLY A 178 2.10 -29.68 -12.19
CA GLY A 178 1.81 -29.21 -13.55
C GLY A 178 0.72 -28.16 -13.66
N THR A 179 -0.04 -27.91 -12.56
CA THR A 179 -1.16 -26.94 -12.57
C THR A 179 -0.78 -25.56 -12.02
N LEU A 180 0.43 -25.39 -11.52
CA LEU A 180 0.92 -24.10 -11.03
C LEU A 180 1.25 -23.17 -12.20
N ARG A 181 0.75 -21.93 -12.12
CA ARG A 181 1.33 -20.83 -12.90
C ARG A 181 2.66 -20.44 -12.25
N LEU A 182 3.76 -20.84 -12.86
CA LEU A 182 5.12 -20.63 -12.35
C LEU A 182 5.96 -19.90 -13.39
N GLY A 183 6.59 -18.79 -12.99
CA GLY A 183 7.45 -18.01 -13.86
C GLY A 183 6.81 -16.72 -14.35
N ALA A 184 7.32 -16.18 -15.44
CA ALA A 184 6.89 -14.91 -16.01
C ALA A 184 5.67 -15.09 -16.92
N TYR A 185 4.61 -14.29 -16.67
CA TYR A 185 3.41 -14.25 -17.50
C TYR A 185 3.08 -12.81 -17.91
N PRO A 186 2.56 -12.61 -19.12
CA PRO A 186 2.17 -11.30 -19.61
C PRO A 186 0.86 -10.86 -18.96
N CYS A 187 0.74 -9.55 -18.73
CA CYS A 187 -0.47 -8.90 -18.27
C CYS A 187 -0.70 -7.62 -19.06
N VAL A 188 -1.95 -7.34 -19.41
CA VAL A 188 -2.39 -6.11 -20.05
C VAL A 188 -3.10 -5.24 -19.04
N LEU A 189 -2.60 -4.03 -18.83
CA LEU A 189 -3.13 -3.07 -17.86
C LEU A 189 -4.21 -2.18 -18.50
N ASP A 190 -5.23 -1.88 -17.73
CA ASP A 190 -6.21 -0.84 -18.06
C ASP A 190 -5.54 0.54 -18.02
N LYS A 191 -5.59 1.27 -19.14
CA LYS A 191 -4.94 2.59 -19.29
C LYS A 191 -5.46 3.68 -18.35
N THR A 192 -6.59 3.43 -17.69
CA THR A 192 -7.20 4.34 -16.71
C THR A 192 -6.95 3.89 -15.27
N SER A 193 -6.02 2.95 -15.06
CA SER A 193 -5.67 2.40 -13.75
C SER A 193 -4.46 3.11 -13.14
N LYS A 194 -4.38 3.12 -11.80
CA LYS A 194 -3.19 3.57 -11.06
C LYS A 194 -1.97 2.68 -11.37
N ALA A 195 -2.20 1.38 -11.57
CA ALA A 195 -1.13 0.47 -12.00
C ALA A 195 -0.51 0.92 -13.33
N TYR A 196 -1.33 1.26 -14.33
CA TYR A 196 -0.83 1.78 -15.60
C TYR A 196 0.01 3.06 -15.41
N GLU A 197 -0.44 3.99 -14.58
CA GLU A 197 0.32 5.21 -14.26
C GLU A 197 1.70 4.88 -13.67
N MET A 198 1.78 3.87 -12.80
CA MET A 198 3.03 3.46 -12.16
C MET A 198 3.98 2.75 -13.12
N TYR A 199 3.46 1.86 -13.97
CA TYR A 199 4.30 1.12 -14.93
C TYR A 199 4.68 1.93 -16.16
N GLY A 200 3.85 2.89 -16.57
CA GLY A 200 4.06 3.70 -17.77
C GLY A 200 3.88 2.94 -19.10
N THR A 201 3.33 1.72 -19.04
CA THR A 201 3.03 0.86 -20.21
C THR A 201 1.82 -0.02 -19.91
N ASP A 202 1.08 -0.36 -20.95
CA ASP A 202 -0.09 -1.25 -20.85
C ASP A 202 0.29 -2.75 -20.97
N GLN A 203 1.50 -3.06 -21.41
CA GLN A 203 1.96 -4.45 -21.50
C GLN A 203 3.11 -4.67 -20.53
N ILE A 204 2.87 -5.55 -19.58
CA ILE A 204 3.85 -5.93 -18.56
C ILE A 204 3.99 -7.44 -18.50
N SER A 205 5.01 -7.91 -17.82
CA SER A 205 5.21 -9.32 -17.54
C SER A 205 5.67 -9.47 -16.11
N GLU A 206 4.95 -10.24 -15.30
CA GLU A 206 5.26 -10.44 -13.89
C GLU A 206 5.45 -11.91 -13.54
N ARG A 207 6.12 -12.18 -12.41
CA ARG A 207 6.39 -13.54 -11.95
C ARG A 207 5.26 -14.04 -11.09
N HIS A 208 4.81 -15.27 -11.35
CA HIS A 208 3.71 -15.93 -10.65
C HIS A 208 4.19 -17.22 -9.96
N ARG A 209 3.49 -17.58 -8.89
CA ARG A 209 3.63 -18.85 -8.18
C ARG A 209 2.33 -19.16 -7.44
N HIS A 210 1.29 -19.53 -8.17
CA HIS A 210 -0.02 -19.85 -7.60
C HIS A 210 -0.79 -20.81 -8.51
N ARG A 211 -1.88 -21.39 -8.00
CA ARG A 211 -2.78 -22.27 -8.74
C ARG A 211 -4.17 -21.67 -8.86
N TYR A 212 -4.64 -21.04 -7.79
CA TYR A 212 -5.98 -20.51 -7.71
C TYR A 212 -6.04 -19.10 -8.29
N GLU A 213 -7.15 -18.80 -8.96
CA GLU A 213 -7.39 -17.58 -9.72
C GLU A 213 -8.72 -16.95 -9.30
N VAL A 214 -8.95 -15.71 -9.69
CA VAL A 214 -10.26 -15.07 -9.56
C VAL A 214 -11.30 -15.85 -10.38
N ASN A 215 -12.39 -16.24 -9.74
CA ASN A 215 -13.47 -16.93 -10.42
C ASN A 215 -14.23 -15.95 -11.33
N ASN A 216 -14.27 -16.26 -12.62
CA ASN A 216 -14.85 -15.40 -13.64
C ASN A 216 -16.35 -15.14 -13.46
N ASP A 217 -17.08 -16.05 -12.79
CA ASP A 217 -18.51 -15.92 -12.52
C ASP A 217 -18.84 -14.73 -11.60
N TYR A 218 -17.86 -14.26 -10.84
CA TYR A 218 -18.01 -13.15 -9.89
C TYR A 218 -17.51 -11.78 -10.42
N ARG A 219 -16.93 -11.72 -11.64
CA ARG A 219 -16.37 -10.47 -12.16
C ARG A 219 -17.39 -9.34 -12.27
N GLU A 220 -18.60 -9.64 -12.75
CA GLU A 220 -19.66 -8.66 -12.86
C GLU A 220 -20.08 -8.13 -11.48
N ALA A 221 -20.22 -9.01 -10.50
CA ALA A 221 -20.54 -8.62 -9.13
C ALA A 221 -19.44 -7.72 -8.53
N LEU A 222 -18.17 -8.06 -8.70
CA LEU A 222 -17.03 -7.26 -8.23
C LEU A 222 -17.00 -5.87 -8.88
N THR A 223 -17.13 -5.81 -10.20
CA THR A 223 -17.00 -4.55 -10.94
C THR A 223 -18.20 -3.63 -10.77
N SER A 224 -19.42 -4.17 -10.67
CA SER A 224 -20.63 -3.38 -10.43
C SER A 224 -20.66 -2.74 -9.03
N HIS A 225 -19.89 -3.26 -8.09
CA HIS A 225 -19.75 -2.69 -6.74
C HIS A 225 -18.49 -1.83 -6.55
N GLY A 226 -17.76 -1.53 -7.63
CA GLY A 226 -16.68 -0.55 -7.60
C GLY A 226 -15.26 -1.11 -7.57
N MET A 227 -15.07 -2.43 -7.64
CA MET A 227 -13.74 -3.00 -7.86
C MET A 227 -13.36 -2.90 -9.34
N LYS A 228 -12.15 -2.48 -9.63
CA LYS A 228 -11.60 -2.43 -10.97
C LYS A 228 -10.66 -3.61 -11.20
N LEU A 229 -10.87 -4.33 -12.29
CA LEU A 229 -9.94 -5.36 -12.77
C LEU A 229 -8.88 -4.66 -13.63
N SER A 230 -7.84 -4.16 -12.98
CA SER A 230 -6.86 -3.23 -13.58
C SER A 230 -5.79 -3.92 -14.41
N GLY A 231 -5.64 -5.25 -14.29
CA GLY A 231 -4.74 -6.04 -15.12
C GLY A 231 -5.36 -7.38 -15.47
N LEU A 232 -5.27 -7.76 -16.74
CA LEU A 232 -5.80 -9.03 -17.25
C LEU A 232 -4.73 -9.78 -18.05
N SER A 233 -4.85 -11.12 -18.15
CA SER A 233 -4.10 -11.87 -19.15
C SER A 233 -4.41 -11.37 -20.57
N PRO A 234 -3.52 -11.55 -21.56
CA PRO A 234 -3.74 -11.04 -22.93
C PRO A 234 -5.03 -11.53 -23.60
N ASP A 235 -5.50 -12.72 -23.23
CA ASP A 235 -6.79 -13.27 -23.68
C ASP A 235 -7.98 -12.79 -22.85
N GLY A 236 -7.74 -11.96 -21.83
CA GLY A 236 -8.75 -11.37 -20.95
C GLY A 236 -9.37 -12.34 -19.93
N ARG A 237 -8.95 -13.61 -19.89
CA ARG A 237 -9.59 -14.64 -19.05
C ARG A 237 -9.16 -14.63 -17.59
N ILE A 238 -7.94 -14.21 -17.30
CA ILE A 238 -7.37 -14.25 -15.96
C ILE A 238 -7.22 -12.83 -15.43
N VAL A 239 -7.63 -12.61 -14.17
CA VAL A 239 -7.45 -11.35 -13.47
C VAL A 239 -6.09 -11.34 -12.77
N GLU A 240 -5.22 -10.43 -13.18
CA GLU A 240 -3.85 -10.31 -12.69
C GLU A 240 -3.68 -9.21 -11.65
N MET A 241 -4.51 -8.16 -11.74
CA MET A 241 -4.50 -7.03 -10.81
C MET A 241 -5.89 -6.48 -10.57
N ILE A 242 -6.11 -6.00 -9.36
CA ILE A 242 -7.33 -5.30 -8.94
C ILE A 242 -6.98 -3.97 -8.29
N GLU A 243 -7.91 -3.03 -8.38
CA GLU A 243 -7.88 -1.74 -7.71
C GLU A 243 -9.25 -1.37 -7.17
N ILE A 244 -9.28 -0.52 -6.14
CA ILE A 244 -10.46 0.23 -5.72
C ILE A 244 -10.23 1.69 -6.12
N PRO A 245 -10.82 2.19 -7.22
CA PRO A 245 -10.54 3.53 -7.75
C PRO A 245 -10.82 4.66 -6.77
N GLU A 246 -11.90 4.55 -5.99
CA GLU A 246 -12.32 5.54 -5.00
C GLU A 246 -11.36 5.62 -3.79
N HIS A 247 -10.56 4.58 -3.57
CA HIS A 247 -9.56 4.56 -2.50
C HIS A 247 -8.29 5.32 -2.95
N PRO A 248 -7.62 6.09 -2.07
CA PRO A 248 -6.40 6.83 -2.42
C PRO A 248 -5.32 5.96 -3.06
N TRP A 249 -5.07 4.77 -2.50
CA TRP A 249 -4.20 3.74 -3.05
C TRP A 249 -4.62 2.36 -2.55
N PHE A 250 -5.30 1.59 -3.36
CA PHE A 250 -5.62 0.18 -3.07
C PHE A 250 -5.35 -0.62 -4.32
N ILE A 251 -4.22 -1.30 -4.35
CA ILE A 251 -3.79 -2.13 -5.48
C ILE A 251 -3.41 -3.51 -4.97
N ALA A 252 -3.86 -4.54 -5.67
CA ALA A 252 -3.39 -5.88 -5.40
C ALA A 252 -3.12 -6.65 -6.70
N THR A 253 -2.11 -7.50 -6.68
CA THR A 253 -1.65 -8.29 -7.82
C THR A 253 -1.53 -9.76 -7.48
N GLN A 254 -1.88 -10.62 -8.43
CA GLN A 254 -1.71 -12.06 -8.31
C GLN A 254 -0.23 -12.48 -8.43
N ALA A 255 0.59 -11.59 -8.95
CA ALA A 255 2.01 -11.80 -9.15
C ALA A 255 2.86 -11.58 -7.88
N HIS A 256 4.16 -11.81 -8.03
CA HIS A 256 5.22 -11.57 -7.04
C HIS A 256 6.20 -10.48 -7.55
N PRO A 257 5.78 -9.21 -7.55
CA PRO A 257 6.59 -8.09 -8.04
C PRO A 257 7.86 -7.86 -7.20
N GLU A 258 7.88 -8.31 -5.93
CA GLU A 258 9.04 -8.25 -5.05
C GLU A 258 10.26 -8.95 -5.64
N LEU A 259 10.06 -9.97 -6.47
CA LEU A 259 11.14 -10.72 -7.09
C LEU A 259 11.82 -9.98 -8.25
N LYS A 260 11.22 -8.88 -8.71
CA LYS A 260 11.75 -8.06 -9.82
C LYS A 260 12.29 -6.70 -9.37
N SER A 261 12.06 -6.32 -8.12
CA SER A 261 12.55 -5.06 -7.57
C SER A 261 14.07 -5.05 -7.41
N ARG A 262 14.70 -3.92 -7.68
CA ARG A 262 16.15 -3.70 -7.55
C ARG A 262 16.43 -2.36 -6.87
N PRO A 263 17.54 -2.19 -6.16
CA PRO A 263 17.83 -0.95 -5.45
C PRO A 263 17.93 0.29 -6.37
N ASN A 264 18.53 0.14 -7.56
CA ASN A 264 18.61 1.20 -8.56
C ASN A 264 17.43 1.24 -9.55
N ARG A 265 16.49 0.30 -9.45
CA ARG A 265 15.28 0.24 -10.26
C ARG A 265 14.17 -0.42 -9.46
N PRO A 266 13.60 0.29 -8.47
CA PRO A 266 12.52 -0.24 -7.64
C PRO A 266 11.31 -0.60 -8.50
N HIS A 267 10.64 -1.69 -8.11
CA HIS A 267 9.44 -2.11 -8.83
C HIS A 267 8.33 -1.04 -8.72
N PRO A 268 7.61 -0.71 -9.82
CA PRO A 268 6.64 0.36 -9.86
C PRO A 268 5.58 0.32 -8.75
N LEU A 269 5.04 -0.86 -8.43
CA LEU A 269 4.03 -0.99 -7.37
C LEU A 269 4.58 -0.70 -5.98
N PHE A 270 5.83 -1.10 -5.68
CA PHE A 270 6.46 -0.78 -4.39
C PHE A 270 6.80 0.69 -4.29
N ARG A 271 7.27 1.31 -5.39
CA ARG A 271 7.51 2.74 -5.45
C ARG A 271 6.23 3.52 -5.18
N GLY A 272 5.16 3.25 -5.94
CA GLY A 272 3.89 3.94 -5.79
C GLY A 272 3.24 3.71 -4.42
N PHE A 273 3.38 2.51 -3.84
CA PHE A 273 2.91 2.23 -2.48
C PHE A 273 3.61 3.09 -1.43
N ILE A 274 4.94 3.24 -1.51
CA ILE A 274 5.69 4.09 -0.58
C ILE A 274 5.36 5.58 -0.80
N GLU A 275 5.25 6.04 -2.04
CA GLU A 275 4.82 7.41 -2.36
C GLU A 275 3.43 7.72 -1.77
N ALA A 276 2.48 6.80 -1.95
CA ALA A 276 1.13 6.93 -1.38
C ALA A 276 1.15 6.92 0.15
N SER A 277 1.99 6.06 0.77
CA SER A 277 2.13 5.99 2.23
C SER A 277 2.72 7.28 2.82
N LEU A 278 3.71 7.87 2.16
CA LEU A 278 4.26 9.18 2.54
C LEU A 278 3.21 10.29 2.45
N LYS A 279 2.45 10.31 1.37
CA LYS A 279 1.35 11.28 1.19
C LYS A 279 0.30 11.13 2.29
N TYR A 280 -0.14 9.91 2.57
CA TYR A 280 -1.08 9.61 3.66
C TYR A 280 -0.54 10.11 5.01
N GLN A 281 0.73 9.85 5.30
CA GLN A 281 1.39 10.32 6.53
C GLN A 281 1.38 11.85 6.65
N GLU A 282 1.65 12.58 5.58
CA GLU A 282 1.65 14.04 5.57
C GLU A 282 0.26 14.60 5.83
N GLU A 283 -0.76 14.07 5.16
CA GLU A 283 -2.17 14.48 5.30
C GLU A 283 -2.66 14.24 6.73
N HIS A 284 -2.31 13.13 7.35
CA HIS A 284 -2.70 12.79 8.73
C HIS A 284 -1.92 13.59 9.78
N LYS A 285 -0.64 13.88 9.57
CA LYS A 285 0.13 14.80 10.43
C LYS A 285 -0.47 16.21 10.44
N ILE A 286 -0.93 16.70 9.31
CA ILE A 286 -1.60 18.01 9.21
C ILE A 286 -2.93 17.98 9.96
N THR A 287 -3.69 16.91 9.84
CA THR A 287 -4.99 16.75 10.53
C THR A 287 -4.81 16.70 12.04
N ILE A 288 -3.84 15.94 12.54
CA ILE A 288 -3.52 15.87 13.98
C ILE A 288 -3.11 17.25 14.52
N LYS A 289 -2.27 17.98 13.80
CA LYS A 289 -1.88 19.36 14.21
C LYS A 289 -3.09 20.30 14.24
N ARG A 290 -3.98 20.23 13.25
CA ARG A 290 -5.21 21.03 13.21
C ARG A 290 -6.14 20.68 14.37
N ASN A 291 -6.31 19.41 14.69
CA ASN A 291 -7.15 18.96 15.79
C ASN A 291 -6.57 19.37 17.15
N LYS A 292 -5.27 19.18 17.38
CA LYS A 292 -4.60 19.65 18.61
C LYS A 292 -4.73 21.18 18.80
N ASN A 293 -4.62 21.95 17.73
CA ASN A 293 -4.82 23.39 17.79
C ASN A 293 -6.28 23.76 18.08
N ARG A 294 -7.27 23.05 17.53
CA ARG A 294 -8.70 23.23 17.84
C ARG A 294 -9.01 22.88 19.29
N GLU A 295 -8.48 21.78 19.81
CA GLU A 295 -8.62 21.39 21.23
C GLU A 295 -7.97 22.42 22.15
N ALA A 296 -6.77 22.92 21.82
CA ALA A 296 -6.09 23.95 22.59
C ALA A 296 -6.90 25.25 22.62
N VAL A 297 -7.49 25.66 21.49
CA VAL A 297 -8.37 26.84 21.41
C VAL A 297 -9.65 26.60 22.17
N ALA A 298 -10.28 25.44 22.05
CA ALA A 298 -11.48 25.10 22.79
C ALA A 298 -11.24 25.08 24.30
N ASN A 299 -10.14 24.50 24.77
CA ASN A 299 -9.75 24.48 26.17
C ASN A 299 -9.39 25.88 26.70
N ALA A 300 -8.77 26.74 25.90
CA ALA A 300 -8.51 28.12 26.24
C ALA A 300 -9.83 28.93 26.38
N CYS A 301 -10.83 28.66 25.51
CA CYS A 301 -12.17 29.28 25.62
C CYS A 301 -12.94 28.83 26.86
N VAL A 302 -12.78 27.56 27.29
CA VAL A 302 -13.43 27.00 28.48
C VAL A 302 -12.81 27.60 29.76
N SER A 303 -11.49 27.87 29.75
CA SER A 303 -10.79 28.47 30.90
C SER A 303 -11.05 29.99 31.07
N CYS A 304 -11.47 30.68 29.99
CA CYS A 304 -11.91 32.06 30.02
C CYS A 304 -13.43 32.07 30.17
N ASN A 305 -13.94 32.19 31.37
CA ASN A 305 -15.37 32.23 31.74
C ASN A 305 -16.14 33.49 31.18
N SER A 306 -15.79 33.98 30.02
CA SER A 306 -16.40 35.15 29.40
C SER A 306 -16.47 34.99 27.87
N PHE A 307 -17.68 34.83 27.38
CA PHE A 307 -18.25 35.02 26.06
C PHE A 307 -18.95 33.77 25.45
N PRO A 308 -20.29 33.80 25.40
CA PRO A 308 -21.10 32.76 24.76
C PRO A 308 -21.24 32.92 23.23
N VAL A 309 -20.50 33.81 22.56
CA VAL A 309 -20.74 34.15 21.14
C VAL A 309 -19.86 33.39 20.17
N LEU A 310 -18.82 32.68 20.64
CA LEU A 310 -17.89 31.92 19.73
C LEU A 310 -18.36 30.50 19.37
N SER A 311 -19.45 30.03 19.98
CA SER A 311 -19.97 28.69 19.75
C SER A 311 -20.66 28.49 18.39
N LEU A 312 -20.99 29.56 17.67
CA LEU A 312 -21.80 29.52 16.44
C LEU A 312 -20.95 29.40 15.13
N TYR A 313 -19.62 29.53 15.25
CA TYR A 313 -18.74 29.50 14.05
C TYR A 313 -17.96 28.19 13.86
N ILE A 314 -18.23 27.16 14.65
CA ILE A 314 -17.47 25.89 14.59
C ILE A 314 -18.14 24.81 13.72
N THR A 315 -19.32 25.05 13.17
CA THR A 315 -20.11 23.99 12.51
C THR A 315 -20.15 24.02 10.98
N ASP A 316 -19.53 25.00 10.30
CA ASP A 316 -19.49 24.99 8.83
C ASP A 316 -18.09 24.74 8.27
N PRO A 317 -17.96 23.90 7.22
CA PRO A 317 -16.70 23.69 6.53
C PRO A 317 -16.39 24.92 5.66
N ILE A 318 -15.58 25.85 6.17
CA ILE A 318 -15.14 27.02 5.40
C ILE A 318 -13.94 26.65 4.57
N THR A 319 -14.17 26.52 3.28
CA THR A 319 -13.20 26.72 2.21
C THR A 319 -12.90 28.21 2.13
N ASP A 320 -11.62 28.56 2.08
CA ASP A 320 -11.05 29.89 1.81
C ASP A 320 -11.13 30.93 2.94
N PHE A 321 -10.01 31.06 3.69
CA PHE A 321 -9.63 32.31 4.34
C PHE A 321 -8.28 32.79 3.81
N PRO A 322 -8.22 33.94 3.12
CA PRO A 322 -6.96 34.62 2.88
C PRO A 322 -6.54 35.36 4.16
N SER A 323 -5.29 35.09 4.54
CA SER A 323 -4.39 35.92 5.35
C SER A 323 -5.00 37.01 6.26
N LEU A 324 -5.42 36.66 7.45
CA LEU A 324 -5.61 37.58 8.56
C LEU A 324 -5.12 36.98 9.88
N TYR A 325 -3.86 36.64 9.93
CA TYR A 325 -3.17 36.34 11.19
C TYR A 325 -2.04 37.36 11.34
N ARG A 326 -2.28 38.44 12.06
CA ARG A 326 -1.24 39.22 12.71
C ARG A 326 -1.20 38.82 14.18
N PRO A 327 -0.01 38.57 14.75
CA PRO A 327 0.09 38.27 16.18
C PRO A 327 -0.35 39.47 17.01
N ALA A 328 -1.00 39.20 18.15
CA ALA A 328 -1.64 40.15 19.05
C ALA A 328 -0.73 41.22 19.70
N THR A 329 0.52 41.32 19.26
CA THR A 329 1.50 42.28 19.80
C THR A 329 1.55 43.64 19.10
N GLU A 330 0.75 43.87 18.06
CA GLU A 330 0.77 45.13 17.28
C GLU A 330 -0.58 45.88 17.21
N LEU A 331 -1.50 45.66 18.15
CA LEU A 331 -2.71 46.51 18.24
C LEU A 331 -2.46 47.64 19.24
N PRO A 332 -2.60 48.91 18.83
CA PRO A 332 -2.44 50.03 19.74
C PRO A 332 -3.54 50.05 20.79
N LEU A 333 -3.16 50.32 22.04
CA LEU A 333 -3.97 50.37 23.27
C LEU A 333 -5.19 51.33 23.24
N SER A 334 -5.51 51.97 22.11
CA SER A 334 -6.58 52.98 21.99
C SER A 334 -7.98 52.44 21.61
N VAL A 335 -8.12 51.11 21.42
CA VAL A 335 -9.42 50.52 21.04
C VAL A 335 -10.19 49.91 22.22
N PHE A 336 -9.65 49.95 23.45
CA PHE A 336 -10.23 49.26 24.60
C PHE A 336 -11.11 50.10 25.53
N PHE A 337 -11.39 51.38 25.22
CA PHE A 337 -12.26 52.19 26.08
C PHE A 337 -13.26 53.02 25.27
N THR A 338 -14.36 52.42 24.82
CA THR A 338 -15.65 53.11 24.65
C THR A 338 -16.75 52.09 24.49
N THR A 339 -17.35 51.67 25.59
CA THR A 339 -18.78 51.40 25.75
C THR A 339 -19.06 51.15 27.22
N SER A 340 -19.28 52.24 27.92
CA SER A 340 -20.17 52.27 29.07
C SER A 340 -21.21 53.33 28.76
N LEU A 341 -22.40 52.82 28.43
CA LEU A 341 -23.71 53.37 28.84
C LEU A 341 -24.77 52.46 28.23
#